data_9ff28365e166c1b8766c05e7a75e6671
#
_entry.id   9ff28365e166c1b8766c05e7a75e6671
#
_cell.length_a   1.000
_cell.length_b   1.000
_cell.length_c   1.000
_cell.angle_alpha   90.00
_cell.angle_beta   90.00
_cell.angle_gamma   90.00
#
_symmetry.space_group_name_H-M   'P 1'
#
loop_
_entity.id
_entity.type
_entity.pdbx_description
1 polymer ?
#
loop_
_entity_poly.entity_id
_entity_poly.type
_entity_poly.pdbx_seq_one_letter_code
_entity_poly.pdbx_strand_id
1 'polypeptide(L)'
;MKAPQGSQSITTHYLNMLKGIIAITGKPGLYKLLSRGKNNLIVENITTGKRTPTYPHEKVVSIPDISIYTEGGDTPLTDVFDKVYTANEGKAVDLKKYATPEDLREYFGTILPDFDRERVYNTDIRKLFSWYNILIAAGVTEFKNEEIAQDEAAEAAEAADEAQTK
;
A
#
# COMPACT_ATOMS: atom_id res chain seq x y z
N MET A 1 2.14 -28.82 -16.56
CA MET A 1 1.42 -28.42 -15.35
C MET A 1 2.19 -27.42 -14.51
N LYS A 2 3.49 -27.51 -14.47
CA LYS A 2 4.28 -26.57 -13.68
C LYS A 2 4.35 -25.18 -14.29
N ALA A 3 4.27 -25.06 -15.60
CA ALA A 3 4.35 -23.76 -16.27
C ALA A 3 3.23 -22.80 -15.85
N PRO A 4 1.97 -23.23 -15.80
CA PRO A 4 0.91 -22.37 -15.30
C PRO A 4 1.12 -21.96 -13.85
N GLN A 5 1.64 -22.87 -13.05
CA GLN A 5 1.94 -22.59 -11.65
C GLN A 5 3.02 -21.53 -11.51
N GLY A 6 4.03 -21.57 -12.35
CA GLY A 6 5.08 -20.57 -12.35
C GLY A 6 4.56 -19.19 -12.71
N SER A 7 3.72 -19.12 -13.73
CA SER A 7 3.10 -17.88 -14.15
C SER A 7 2.19 -17.33 -13.07
N GLN A 8 1.38 -18.20 -12.47
CA GLN A 8 0.51 -17.80 -11.37
C GLN A 8 1.31 -17.32 -10.16
N SER A 9 2.45 -17.96 -9.91
CA SER A 9 3.33 -17.59 -8.81
C SER A 9 3.83 -16.15 -8.97
N ILE A 10 4.21 -15.76 -10.18
CA ILE A 10 4.66 -14.40 -10.46
C ILE A 10 3.52 -13.40 -10.24
N THR A 11 2.35 -13.70 -10.79
CA THR A 11 1.17 -12.85 -10.61
C THR A 11 0.78 -12.73 -9.14
N THR A 12 0.82 -13.86 -8.43
CA THR A 12 0.53 -13.89 -7.01
C THR A 12 1.53 -13.04 -6.22
N HIS A 13 2.80 -13.05 -6.64
CA HIS A 13 3.81 -12.24 -6.00
C HIS A 13 3.48 -10.74 -6.09
N TYR A 14 3.12 -10.26 -7.27
CA TYR A 14 2.71 -8.87 -7.46
C TYR A 14 1.45 -8.53 -6.67
N LEU A 15 0.47 -9.40 -6.72
CA LEU A 15 -0.76 -9.24 -5.94
C LEU A 15 -0.45 -9.11 -4.45
N ASN A 16 0.46 -9.93 -3.95
CA ASN A 16 0.79 -9.96 -2.55
C ASN A 16 1.72 -8.82 -2.10
N MET A 17 2.40 -8.19 -3.02
CA MET A 17 3.32 -7.11 -2.66
C MET A 17 2.64 -5.95 -1.95
N LEU A 18 1.40 -5.66 -2.32
CA LEU A 18 0.64 -4.60 -1.65
C LEU A 18 -0.52 -5.13 -0.81
N LYS A 19 -1.18 -6.20 -1.23
CA LYS A 19 -2.29 -6.78 -0.48
C LYS A 19 -1.89 -7.24 0.92
N GLY A 20 -0.69 -7.78 1.05
CA GLY A 20 -0.20 -8.26 2.34
C GLY A 20 0.46 -7.18 3.17
N ILE A 21 0.51 -5.95 2.68
CA ILE A 21 1.18 -4.86 3.39
C ILE A 21 0.17 -4.05 4.16
N ILE A 22 0.43 -3.91 5.45
CA ILE A 22 -0.48 -3.26 6.40
C ILE A 22 0.25 -2.22 7.23
N ALA A 23 -0.52 -1.26 7.73
CA ALA A 23 -0.07 -0.31 8.74
C ALA A 23 -0.85 -0.59 10.03
N ILE A 24 -0.20 -0.40 11.17
CA ILE A 24 -0.82 -0.58 12.47
C ILE A 24 -0.85 0.77 13.16
N THR A 25 -2.02 1.22 13.55
CA THR A 25 -2.18 2.51 14.24
C THR A 25 -1.38 2.52 15.53
N GLY A 26 -0.57 3.54 15.70
CA GLY A 26 0.28 3.70 16.88
C GLY A 26 1.65 3.03 16.76
N LYS A 27 1.91 2.32 15.68
CA LYS A 27 3.22 1.70 15.43
C LYS A 27 3.80 2.27 14.13
N PRO A 28 5.07 2.71 14.13
CA PRO A 28 5.68 3.24 12.93
C PRO A 28 6.01 2.14 11.92
N GLY A 29 6.08 2.52 10.66
CA GLY A 29 6.51 1.64 9.58
C GLY A 29 5.39 0.83 8.99
N LEU A 30 5.78 -0.12 8.16
CA LEU A 30 4.87 -1.02 7.47
C LEU A 30 5.18 -2.46 7.83
N TYR A 31 4.16 -3.30 7.74
CA TYR A 31 4.23 -4.70 8.11
C TYR A 31 3.68 -5.58 7.01
N LYS A 32 4.23 -6.78 6.92
CA LYS A 32 3.75 -7.79 6.01
C LYS A 32 2.96 -8.81 6.81
N LEU A 33 1.76 -9.12 6.36
CA LEU A 33 0.93 -10.14 7.00
C LEU A 33 1.48 -11.52 6.65
N LEU A 34 1.86 -12.29 7.66
CA LEU A 34 2.39 -13.64 7.47
C LEU A 34 1.33 -14.71 7.67
N SER A 35 0.54 -14.61 8.74
CA SER A 35 -0.48 -15.59 9.03
C SER A 35 -1.57 -15.02 9.93
N ARG A 36 -2.68 -15.73 10.01
CA ARG A 36 -3.81 -15.35 10.85
C ARG A 36 -3.99 -16.40 11.93
N GLY A 37 -3.98 -15.95 13.19
CA GLY A 37 -4.32 -16.81 14.33
C GLY A 37 -5.79 -16.66 14.68
N LYS A 38 -6.20 -17.26 15.80
CA LYS A 38 -7.58 -17.19 16.27
C LYS A 38 -8.02 -15.76 16.58
N ASN A 39 -7.21 -15.04 17.34
CA ASN A 39 -7.53 -13.68 17.79
C ASN A 39 -6.46 -12.68 17.44
N ASN A 40 -5.49 -13.06 16.62
CA ASN A 40 -4.40 -12.17 16.26
C ASN A 40 -3.91 -12.43 14.85
N LEU A 41 -3.08 -11.52 14.38
CA LEU A 41 -2.36 -11.67 13.13
C LEU A 41 -0.88 -11.74 13.46
N ILE A 42 -0.13 -12.52 12.71
CA ILE A 42 1.32 -12.52 12.81
C ILE A 42 1.84 -11.68 11.67
N VAL A 43 2.60 -10.65 12.01
CA VAL A 43 3.10 -9.68 11.04
C VAL A 43 4.61 -9.55 11.14
N GLU A 44 5.23 -9.15 10.05
CA GLU A 44 6.67 -8.94 9.98
C GLU A 44 6.94 -7.50 9.59
N ASN A 45 7.76 -6.80 10.38
CA ASN A 45 8.17 -5.44 10.03
C ASN A 45 9.03 -5.49 8.77
N ILE A 46 8.64 -4.76 7.75
CA ILE A 46 9.31 -4.79 6.44
C ILE A 46 10.77 -4.31 6.56
N THR A 47 11.03 -3.32 7.41
CA THR A 47 12.36 -2.73 7.55
C THR A 47 13.29 -3.60 8.38
N THR A 48 12.80 -4.12 9.50
CA THR A 48 13.64 -4.84 10.47
C THR A 48 13.58 -6.35 10.34
N GLY A 49 12.53 -6.89 9.69
CA GLY A 49 12.30 -8.32 9.61
C GLY A 49 11.78 -8.94 10.90
N LYS A 50 11.52 -8.14 11.90
CA LYS A 50 11.02 -8.63 13.19
C LYS A 50 9.56 -9.07 13.09
N ARG A 51 9.26 -10.24 13.58
CA ARG A 51 7.91 -10.80 13.59
C ARG A 51 7.25 -10.56 14.95
N THR A 52 6.02 -10.10 14.93
CA THR A 52 5.25 -9.83 16.15
C THR A 52 3.79 -10.17 15.93
N PRO A 53 3.05 -10.55 16.99
CA PRO A 53 1.61 -10.67 16.88
C PRO A 53 0.94 -9.30 17.02
N THR A 54 -0.21 -9.14 16.38
CA THR A 54 -1.10 -8.02 16.66
C THR A 54 -2.16 -8.47 17.65
N TYR A 55 -2.75 -7.54 18.36
CA TYR A 55 -3.80 -7.83 19.33
C TYR A 55 -5.14 -7.30 18.84
N PRO A 56 -6.27 -7.83 19.32
CA PRO A 56 -7.60 -7.43 18.83
C PRO A 56 -7.90 -5.94 18.94
N HIS A 57 -7.30 -5.26 19.93
CA HIS A 57 -7.52 -3.82 20.11
C HIS A 57 -6.70 -2.96 19.16
N GLU A 58 -5.71 -3.53 18.48
CA GLU A 58 -4.88 -2.78 17.55
C GLU A 58 -5.61 -2.59 16.22
N LYS A 59 -5.60 -1.37 15.71
CA LYS A 59 -6.25 -1.05 14.44
C LYS A 59 -5.27 -1.29 13.30
N VAL A 60 -5.63 -2.21 12.43
CA VAL A 60 -4.83 -2.61 11.27
C VAL A 60 -5.51 -2.08 10.01
N VAL A 61 -4.73 -1.44 9.14
CA VAL A 61 -5.24 -0.91 7.88
C VAL A 61 -4.42 -1.48 6.74
N SER A 62 -5.10 -2.01 5.73
CA SER A 62 -4.45 -2.51 4.53
C SER A 62 -4.07 -1.34 3.61
N ILE A 63 -2.82 -1.29 3.17
CA ILE A 63 -2.33 -0.18 2.36
C ILE A 63 -3.14 -0.02 1.06
N PRO A 64 -3.47 -1.09 0.31
CA PRO A 64 -4.27 -0.93 -0.91
C PRO A 64 -5.67 -0.36 -0.68
N ASP A 65 -6.19 -0.44 0.54
CA ASP A 65 -7.53 0.04 0.86
C ASP A 65 -7.57 1.52 1.23
N ILE A 66 -6.43 2.17 1.34
CA ILE A 66 -6.35 3.58 1.72
C ILE A 66 -6.54 4.45 0.49
N SER A 67 -7.28 5.54 0.66
CA SER A 67 -7.46 6.57 -0.36
C SER A 67 -7.15 7.94 0.21
N ILE A 68 -6.74 8.85 -0.67
CA ILE A 68 -6.45 10.23 -0.31
C ILE A 68 -7.59 11.10 -0.82
N TYR A 69 -8.08 11.99 0.01
CA TYR A 69 -9.15 12.91 -0.34
C TYR A 69 -8.66 13.93 -1.38
N THR A 70 -9.43 14.07 -2.47
CA THR A 70 -9.19 15.09 -3.49
C THR A 70 -10.48 15.83 -3.76
N GLU A 71 -10.37 16.96 -4.43
CA GLU A 71 -11.53 17.77 -4.80
C GLU A 71 -12.44 17.05 -5.79
N GLY A 72 -11.87 16.18 -6.62
CA GLY A 72 -12.62 15.42 -7.61
C GLY A 72 -13.06 14.04 -7.15
N GLY A 73 -12.87 13.71 -5.87
CA GLY A 73 -13.17 12.40 -5.31
C GLY A 73 -11.96 11.81 -4.63
N ASP A 74 -12.04 10.55 -4.22
CA ASP A 74 -10.94 9.90 -3.53
C ASP A 74 -9.99 9.24 -4.52
N THR A 75 -8.68 9.42 -4.31
CA THR A 75 -7.66 8.79 -5.13
C THR A 75 -6.99 7.66 -4.33
N PRO A 76 -6.95 6.43 -4.86
CA PRO A 76 -6.30 5.34 -4.15
C PRO A 76 -4.83 5.66 -3.84
N LEU A 77 -4.37 5.24 -2.66
CA LEU A 77 -2.99 5.48 -2.25
C LEU A 77 -2.00 4.82 -3.20
N THR A 78 -2.36 3.70 -3.80
CA THR A 78 -1.52 3.04 -4.80
C THR A 78 -1.27 3.92 -6.01
N ASP A 79 -2.28 4.67 -6.45
CA ASP A 79 -2.12 5.63 -7.55
C ASP A 79 -1.19 6.78 -7.15
N VAL A 80 -1.31 7.24 -5.90
CA VAL A 80 -0.46 8.31 -5.39
C VAL A 80 0.99 7.83 -5.33
N PHE A 81 1.23 6.62 -4.85
CA PHE A 81 2.58 6.05 -4.83
C PHE A 81 3.18 5.96 -6.23
N ASP A 82 2.38 5.59 -7.21
CA ASP A 82 2.83 5.52 -8.60
C ASP A 82 3.27 6.90 -9.11
N LYS A 83 2.51 7.93 -8.76
CA LYS A 83 2.85 9.32 -9.12
C LYS A 83 4.14 9.77 -8.42
N VAL A 84 4.31 9.41 -7.15
CA VAL A 84 5.53 9.73 -6.39
C VAL A 84 6.73 9.01 -7.02
N TYR A 85 6.57 7.77 -7.40
CA TYR A 85 7.60 6.98 -8.05
C TYR A 85 8.05 7.63 -9.36
N THR A 86 7.10 8.04 -10.18
CA THR A 86 7.40 8.70 -11.44
C THR A 86 8.11 10.04 -11.22
N ALA A 87 7.63 10.82 -10.25
CA ALA A 87 8.21 12.13 -9.95
C ALA A 87 9.63 12.04 -9.41
N ASN A 88 9.98 10.95 -8.74
CA ASN A 88 11.29 10.75 -8.14
C ASN A 88 12.18 9.78 -8.93
N GLU A 89 11.77 9.42 -10.13
CA GLU A 89 12.53 8.52 -11.00
C GLU A 89 12.86 7.19 -10.31
N GLY A 90 11.91 6.67 -9.54
CA GLY A 90 12.07 5.41 -8.83
C GLY A 90 12.88 5.47 -7.55
N LYS A 91 13.27 6.65 -7.13
CA LYS A 91 14.08 6.85 -5.92
C LYS A 91 13.20 7.26 -4.74
N ALA A 92 13.77 7.12 -3.54
CA ALA A 92 13.09 7.57 -2.33
C ALA A 92 12.96 9.09 -2.31
N VAL A 93 11.95 9.58 -1.60
CA VAL A 93 11.77 11.01 -1.36
C VAL A 93 12.74 11.46 -0.27
N ASP A 94 13.51 12.51 -0.53
CA ASP A 94 14.37 13.08 0.48
C ASP A 94 13.56 14.01 1.39
N LEU A 95 13.09 13.47 2.50
CA LEU A 95 12.25 14.21 3.43
C LEU A 95 12.98 15.37 4.12
N LYS A 96 14.30 15.38 4.07
CA LYS A 96 15.08 16.50 4.63
C LYS A 96 14.91 17.77 3.82
N LYS A 97 14.65 17.65 2.52
CA LYS A 97 14.36 18.79 1.65
C LYS A 97 13.03 19.45 1.99
N TYR A 98 12.11 18.68 2.53
CA TYR A 98 10.75 19.14 2.83
C TYR A 98 10.50 19.08 4.33
N ALA A 99 11.42 19.69 5.09
CA ALA A 99 11.39 19.60 6.55
C ALA A 99 10.24 20.37 7.18
N THR A 100 9.82 21.47 6.56
CA THR A 100 8.68 22.25 7.08
C THR A 100 7.36 21.71 6.55
N PRO A 101 6.26 21.84 7.30
CA PRO A 101 4.95 21.43 6.81
C PRO A 101 4.57 22.12 5.49
N GLU A 102 4.92 23.39 5.33
CA GLU A 102 4.61 24.14 4.12
C GLU A 102 5.33 23.57 2.90
N ASP A 103 6.63 23.30 3.04
CA ASP A 103 7.42 22.72 1.96
C ASP A 103 6.88 21.35 1.57
N LEU A 104 6.51 20.55 2.55
CA LEU A 104 5.98 19.21 2.33
C LEU A 104 4.64 19.27 1.57
N ARG A 105 3.75 20.18 1.98
CA ARG A 105 2.46 20.36 1.31
C ARG A 105 2.62 20.88 -0.10
N GLU A 106 3.53 21.82 -0.30
CA GLU A 106 3.81 22.35 -1.62
C GLU A 106 4.33 21.25 -2.55
N TYR A 107 5.27 20.44 -2.08
CA TYR A 107 5.77 19.33 -2.86
C TYR A 107 4.68 18.30 -3.17
N PHE A 108 3.87 17.96 -2.18
CA PHE A 108 2.76 17.03 -2.39
C PHE A 108 1.77 17.57 -3.44
N GLY A 109 1.54 18.87 -3.44
CA GLY A 109 0.70 19.53 -4.44
C GLY A 109 1.23 19.42 -5.86
N THR A 110 2.55 19.28 -6.05
CA THR A 110 3.09 19.04 -7.40
C THR A 110 2.79 17.62 -7.88
N ILE A 111 2.63 16.68 -6.94
CA ILE A 111 2.35 15.29 -7.25
C ILE A 111 0.84 15.05 -7.42
N LEU A 112 0.04 15.62 -6.51
CA LEU A 112 -1.41 15.47 -6.52
C LEU A 112 -2.04 16.87 -6.40
N PRO A 113 -2.15 17.60 -7.52
CA PRO A 113 -2.56 19.02 -7.47
C PRO A 113 -3.94 19.26 -6.86
N ASP A 114 -4.85 18.30 -6.97
CA ASP A 114 -6.22 18.43 -6.48
C ASP A 114 -6.44 17.82 -5.11
N PHE A 115 -5.38 17.53 -4.34
CA PHE A 115 -5.59 16.99 -3.00
C PHE A 115 -6.36 18.00 -2.14
N ASP A 116 -7.24 17.50 -1.28
CA ASP A 116 -8.08 18.32 -0.42
C ASP A 116 -7.23 18.91 0.71
N ARG A 117 -6.96 20.22 0.64
CA ARG A 117 -6.07 20.90 1.58
C ARG A 117 -6.64 20.96 2.98
N GLU A 118 -7.95 20.82 3.13
CA GLU A 118 -8.59 20.88 4.42
C GLU A 118 -8.62 19.53 5.13
N ARG A 119 -8.82 18.44 4.38
CA ARG A 119 -8.97 17.11 4.97
C ARG A 119 -7.69 16.28 4.98
N VAL A 120 -6.70 16.64 4.15
CA VAL A 120 -5.41 15.95 4.14
C VAL A 120 -4.43 16.76 4.99
N TYR A 121 -4.00 16.18 6.10
CA TYR A 121 -3.13 16.85 7.06
C TYR A 121 -1.65 16.63 6.75
N ASN A 122 -0.82 17.51 7.30
CA ASN A 122 0.63 17.42 7.13
C ASN A 122 1.19 16.08 7.61
N THR A 123 0.61 15.57 8.71
CA THR A 123 1.00 14.27 9.26
C THR A 123 0.66 13.12 8.31
N ASP A 124 -0.46 13.23 7.60
CA ASP A 124 -0.84 12.23 6.60
C ASP A 124 0.14 12.20 5.44
N ILE A 125 0.52 13.38 4.95
CA ILE A 125 1.46 13.52 3.85
C ILE A 125 2.84 12.97 4.22
N ARG A 126 3.30 13.31 5.42
CA ARG A 126 4.58 12.81 5.92
C ARG A 126 4.56 11.29 6.05
N LYS A 127 3.48 10.75 6.57
CA LYS A 127 3.30 9.31 6.71
C LYS A 127 3.29 8.62 5.35
N LEU A 128 2.60 9.19 4.38
CA LEU A 128 2.53 8.67 3.02
C LEU A 128 3.93 8.57 2.40
N PHE A 129 4.72 9.63 2.49
CA PHE A 129 6.09 9.62 1.96
C PHE A 129 7.00 8.66 2.72
N SER A 130 6.82 8.54 4.03
CA SER A 130 7.58 7.57 4.83
C SER A 130 7.27 6.15 4.39
N TRP A 131 6.00 5.83 4.16
CA TRP A 131 5.59 4.53 3.66
C TRP A 131 6.16 4.26 2.27
N TYR A 132 6.09 5.27 1.39
CA TYR A 132 6.67 5.15 0.05
C TYR A 132 8.16 4.79 0.15
N ASN A 133 8.90 5.50 0.99
CA ASN A 133 10.33 5.26 1.17
C ASN A 133 10.63 3.86 1.69
N ILE A 134 9.80 3.36 2.62
CA ILE A 134 9.91 1.99 3.13
C ILE A 134 9.71 0.98 2.00
N LEU A 135 8.70 1.19 1.17
CA LEU A 135 8.41 0.29 0.05
C LEU A 135 9.55 0.29 -0.98
N ILE A 136 10.08 1.46 -1.30
CA ILE A 136 11.22 1.57 -2.22
C ILE A 136 12.43 0.83 -1.68
N ALA A 137 12.74 1.00 -0.39
CA ALA A 137 13.86 0.32 0.25
C ALA A 137 13.66 -1.20 0.26
N ALA A 138 12.43 -1.67 0.30
CA ALA A 138 12.09 -3.09 0.26
C ALA A 138 12.04 -3.67 -1.16
N GLY A 139 12.28 -2.84 -2.18
CA GLY A 139 12.27 -3.29 -3.58
C GLY A 139 10.91 -3.29 -4.24
N VAL A 140 9.91 -2.68 -3.63
CA VAL A 140 8.57 -2.58 -4.21
C VAL A 140 8.57 -1.41 -5.20
N THR A 141 8.40 -1.69 -6.48
CA THR A 141 8.46 -0.68 -7.53
C THR A 141 7.17 -0.58 -8.35
N GLU A 142 6.23 -1.48 -8.12
CA GLU A 142 4.94 -1.46 -8.80
C GLU A 142 3.82 -1.32 -7.78
N PHE A 143 3.12 -0.20 -7.84
CA PHE A 143 2.07 0.13 -6.89
C PHE A 143 0.69 -0.01 -7.51
N LYS A 144 0.59 0.27 -8.80
CA LYS A 144 -0.66 0.20 -9.55
C LYS A 144 -0.46 -0.81 -10.67
N ASN A 145 -1.20 -1.90 -10.61
CA ASN A 145 -1.11 -2.94 -11.61
C ASN A 145 -2.52 -3.32 -12.07
N GLU A 146 -2.81 -3.07 -13.34
CA GLU A 146 -4.10 -3.42 -13.92
C GLU A 146 -4.33 -4.92 -13.95
N GLU A 147 -3.27 -5.70 -14.07
CA GLU A 147 -3.36 -7.15 -14.01
C GLU A 147 -3.89 -7.62 -12.65
N ILE A 148 -3.48 -6.93 -11.57
CA ILE A 148 -3.98 -7.23 -10.23
C ILE A 148 -5.49 -7.10 -10.17
N ALA A 149 -6.01 -6.01 -10.72
CA ALA A 149 -7.45 -5.77 -10.72
C ALA A 149 -8.20 -6.81 -11.55
N GLN A 150 -7.64 -7.21 -12.69
CA GLN A 150 -8.24 -8.23 -13.55
C GLN A 150 -8.24 -9.59 -12.88
N ASP A 151 -7.14 -9.94 -12.22
CA ASP A 151 -7.04 -11.22 -11.51
C ASP A 151 -8.01 -11.28 -10.33
N GLU A 152 -8.18 -10.20 -9.61
CA GLU A 152 -9.14 -10.12 -8.52
C GLU A 152 -10.57 -10.31 -9.03
N ALA A 153 -10.89 -9.68 -10.16
CA ALA A 153 -12.19 -9.81 -10.76
C ALA A 153 -12.45 -11.25 -11.24
N ALA A 154 -11.42 -11.89 -11.82
CA ALA A 154 -11.51 -13.26 -12.27
C ALA A 154 -11.71 -14.22 -11.10
N GLU A 155 -10.95 -14.04 -10.02
CA GLU A 155 -11.09 -14.86 -8.82
C GLU A 155 -12.48 -14.70 -8.20
N ALA A 156 -13.00 -13.49 -8.15
CA ALA A 156 -14.32 -13.24 -7.62
C ALA A 156 -15.41 -13.89 -8.49
N ALA A 157 -15.25 -13.84 -9.81
CA ALA A 157 -16.17 -14.46 -10.74
C ALA A 157 -16.16 -15.99 -10.61
N GLU A 158 -14.97 -16.59 -10.48
CA GLU A 158 -14.85 -18.03 -10.28
C GLU A 158 -15.48 -18.48 -8.98
N ALA A 159 -15.25 -17.73 -7.90
CA ALA A 159 -15.84 -18.05 -6.61
C ALA A 159 -17.37 -17.97 -6.66
N ALA A 160 -17.91 -16.99 -7.34
CA ALA A 160 -19.36 -16.84 -7.50
C ALA A 160 -19.94 -17.98 -8.33
N ASP A 161 -19.25 -18.39 -9.38
CA ASP A 161 -19.70 -19.49 -10.23
C ASP A 161 -19.72 -20.81 -9.47
N GLU A 162 -18.66 -21.09 -8.71
CA GLU A 162 -18.61 -22.30 -7.87
C GLU A 162 -19.73 -22.32 -6.85
N ALA A 163 -20.05 -21.18 -6.25
CA ALA A 163 -21.14 -21.08 -5.28
C ALA A 163 -22.49 -21.38 -5.91
N GLN A 164 -22.68 -21.00 -7.17
CA GLN A 164 -23.94 -21.23 -7.88
C GLN A 164 -24.11 -22.68 -8.32
N THR A 165 -23.03 -23.40 -8.54
CA THR A 165 -23.11 -24.80 -8.99
C THR A 165 -23.41 -25.78 -7.85
N LYS A 166 -23.32 -25.35 -6.62
CA LYS A 166 -23.69 -26.16 -5.45
C LYS A 166 -25.16 -25.94 -5.08
#